data_342af9cd2610a837e70d5b9a75b8d4f1
#
_entry.id   342af9cd2610a837e70d5b9a75b8d4f1
#
_cell.length_a   1.000
_cell.length_b   1.000
_cell.length_c   1.000
_cell.angle_alpha   90.00
_cell.angle_beta   90.00
_cell.angle_gamma   90.00
#
_symmetry.space_group_name_H-M   'P 1'
#
loop_
_entity.id
_entity.type
_entity.pdbx_description
1 polymer ?
#
loop_
_entity_poly.entity_id
_entity_poly.type
_entity_poly.pdbx_seq_one_letter_code
_entity_poly.pdbx_strand_id
1 'polypeptide(L)'
;MKVELIDKMGTDLSVVNAARVSYSKESKAFTVQDERLIKYLAEHEHWSPFAHASMQFRIKAPIFVARQLVKHQVGLVWNEVSRRYVDNPPELYKPDAWRGRPKNSKQGSDGTVELGQTIEHNYETTMESCLILYNTLIQKGVAPEQARMVLPQSMMTEWYWSGTVYAFARVCNLRCKPDTQKETQDVANQIHTLADEAFPHCWKYLRKV
;
A
#
# COMPACT_ATOMS: atom_id res chain seq x y z
N MET A 1 3.94 5.89 9.11
CA MET A 1 3.75 5.47 7.69
C MET A 1 3.05 6.58 6.92
N LYS A 2 3.31 6.74 5.61
CA LYS A 2 2.77 7.85 4.80
C LYS A 2 2.43 7.35 3.41
N VAL A 3 1.31 7.82 2.84
CA VAL A 3 0.89 7.60 1.46
C VAL A 3 0.61 8.97 0.83
N GLU A 4 1.16 9.21 -0.34
CA GLU A 4 0.96 10.42 -1.14
C GLU A 4 0.47 10.03 -2.53
N LEU A 5 -0.60 10.65 -3.02
CA LEU A 5 -0.99 10.56 -4.42
C LEU A 5 -0.10 11.53 -5.21
N ILE A 6 0.74 10.99 -6.09
CA ILE A 6 1.69 11.78 -6.88
C ILE A 6 1.06 12.25 -8.18
N ASP A 7 0.32 11.35 -8.84
CA ASP A 7 -0.31 11.64 -10.12
C ASP A 7 -1.48 10.71 -10.38
N LYS A 8 -2.36 11.11 -11.28
CA LYS A 8 -3.46 10.29 -11.78
C LYS A 8 -3.68 10.50 -13.27
N MET A 9 -4.06 9.47 -13.98
CA MET A 9 -4.48 9.52 -15.37
C MET A 9 -5.98 9.27 -15.49
N GLY A 10 -6.68 10.19 -16.11
CA GLY A 10 -8.12 10.09 -16.35
C GLY A 10 -8.99 10.53 -15.18
N THR A 11 -10.28 10.31 -15.35
CA THR A 11 -11.35 10.64 -14.40
C THR A 11 -12.43 9.55 -14.48
N ASP A 12 -13.49 9.62 -13.65
CA ASP A 12 -14.66 8.75 -13.81
C ASP A 12 -15.26 8.81 -15.24
N LEU A 13 -15.21 9.98 -15.87
CA LEU A 13 -15.68 10.14 -17.26
C LEU A 13 -14.80 9.38 -18.26
N SER A 14 -13.51 9.24 -17.99
CA SER A 14 -12.61 8.43 -18.84
C SER A 14 -13.01 6.96 -18.84
N VAL A 15 -13.41 6.42 -17.67
CA VAL A 15 -13.93 5.05 -17.53
C VAL A 15 -15.24 4.88 -18.31
N VAL A 16 -16.14 5.85 -18.19
CA VAL A 16 -17.41 5.88 -18.94
C VAL A 16 -17.15 5.84 -20.44
N ASN A 17 -16.27 6.70 -20.93
CA ASN A 17 -15.98 6.78 -22.37
C ASN A 17 -15.23 5.55 -22.88
N ALA A 18 -14.36 4.95 -22.07
CA ALA A 18 -13.74 3.66 -22.39
C ALA A 18 -14.80 2.54 -22.59
N ALA A 19 -15.87 2.55 -21.80
CA ALA A 19 -16.98 1.59 -22.00
C ALA A 19 -17.84 1.95 -23.22
N ARG A 20 -18.12 3.24 -23.44
CA ARG A 20 -19.01 3.73 -24.51
C ARG A 20 -18.42 3.60 -25.90
N VAL A 21 -17.09 3.49 -26.04
CA VAL A 21 -16.42 3.32 -27.33
C VAL A 21 -16.95 2.11 -28.09
N SER A 22 -17.37 1.06 -27.40
CA SER A 22 -17.99 -0.13 -28.02
C SER A 22 -19.30 0.17 -28.77
N TYR A 23 -19.91 1.31 -28.50
CA TYR A 23 -21.13 1.77 -29.17
C TYR A 23 -20.90 3.01 -30.04
N SER A 24 -19.62 3.37 -30.31
CA SER A 24 -19.25 4.60 -31.02
C SER A 24 -19.85 5.87 -30.38
N LYS A 25 -19.89 5.92 -29.05
CA LYS A 25 -20.46 7.02 -28.26
C LYS A 25 -19.42 7.62 -27.33
N GLU A 26 -19.59 8.91 -27.04
CA GLU A 26 -18.78 9.68 -26.10
C GLU A 26 -19.67 10.57 -25.23
N SER A 27 -19.38 10.66 -23.95
CA SER A 27 -19.95 11.64 -23.02
C SER A 27 -18.98 12.81 -22.86
N LYS A 28 -19.47 14.03 -23.00
CA LYS A 28 -18.68 15.26 -22.82
C LYS A 28 -18.69 15.76 -21.35
N ALA A 29 -19.68 15.36 -20.58
CA ALA A 29 -19.82 15.69 -19.17
C ALA A 29 -20.39 14.49 -18.43
N PHE A 30 -20.01 14.35 -17.14
CA PHE A 30 -20.48 13.27 -16.29
C PHE A 30 -21.95 13.50 -15.86
N THR A 31 -22.79 12.49 -16.00
CA THR A 31 -24.21 12.53 -15.72
C THR A 31 -24.65 11.39 -14.82
N VAL A 32 -25.89 11.43 -14.31
CA VAL A 32 -26.51 10.33 -13.54
C VAL A 32 -26.57 9.02 -14.34
N GLN A 33 -26.70 9.10 -15.65
CA GLN A 33 -26.68 7.89 -16.51
C GLN A 33 -25.28 7.26 -16.57
N ASP A 34 -24.24 8.09 -16.50
CA ASP A 34 -22.86 7.62 -16.48
C ASP A 34 -22.54 6.95 -15.13
N GLU A 35 -23.06 7.45 -14.02
CA GLU A 35 -22.94 6.79 -12.72
C GLU A 35 -23.65 5.42 -12.73
N ARG A 36 -24.84 5.32 -13.34
CA ARG A 36 -25.54 4.03 -13.50
C ARG A 36 -24.73 3.05 -14.35
N LEU A 37 -24.04 3.53 -15.39
CA LEU A 37 -23.16 2.70 -16.21
C LEU A 37 -21.96 2.19 -15.40
N ILE A 38 -21.29 3.07 -14.64
CA ILE A 38 -20.18 2.67 -13.75
C ILE A 38 -20.65 1.59 -12.77
N LYS A 39 -21.81 1.80 -12.12
CA LYS A 39 -22.40 0.82 -11.22
C LYS A 39 -22.60 -0.53 -11.90
N TYR A 40 -23.25 -0.55 -13.06
CA TYR A 40 -23.49 -1.76 -13.86
C TYR A 40 -22.16 -2.49 -14.19
N LEU A 41 -21.15 -1.74 -14.67
CA LEU A 41 -19.85 -2.32 -15.01
C LEU A 41 -19.16 -2.96 -13.80
N ALA A 42 -19.22 -2.31 -12.63
CA ALA A 42 -18.63 -2.81 -11.40
C ALA A 42 -19.35 -4.06 -10.87
N GLU A 43 -20.68 -4.05 -10.87
CA GLU A 43 -21.52 -5.19 -10.40
C GLU A 43 -21.35 -6.43 -11.27
N HIS A 44 -21.14 -6.25 -12.58
CA HIS A 44 -20.95 -7.35 -13.54
C HIS A 44 -19.48 -7.69 -13.81
N GLU A 45 -18.57 -7.13 -13.00
CA GLU A 45 -17.11 -7.37 -13.09
C GLU A 45 -16.50 -7.05 -14.46
N HIS A 46 -17.07 -6.09 -15.18
CA HIS A 46 -16.49 -5.55 -16.41
C HIS A 46 -15.30 -4.65 -16.07
N TRP A 47 -14.18 -5.27 -15.77
CA TRP A 47 -13.00 -4.59 -15.22
C TRP A 47 -12.27 -3.67 -16.21
N SER A 48 -12.31 -3.98 -17.52
CA SER A 48 -11.47 -3.32 -18.52
C SER A 48 -11.68 -1.81 -18.63
N PRO A 49 -12.90 -1.23 -18.58
CA PRO A 49 -13.06 0.22 -18.58
C PRO A 49 -12.33 0.91 -17.41
N PHE A 50 -12.32 0.30 -16.22
CA PHE A 50 -11.63 0.83 -15.03
C PHE A 50 -10.11 0.73 -15.13
N ALA A 51 -9.58 -0.03 -16.09
CA ALA A 51 -8.15 -0.11 -16.36
C ALA A 51 -7.63 1.05 -17.22
N HIS A 52 -8.51 1.85 -17.81
CA HIS A 52 -8.16 3.06 -18.57
C HIS A 52 -8.00 4.31 -17.69
N ALA A 53 -8.13 4.17 -16.38
CA ALA A 53 -7.82 5.19 -15.39
C ALA A 53 -6.81 4.64 -14.38
N SER A 54 -5.85 5.45 -13.97
CA SER A 54 -4.76 5.00 -13.11
C SER A 54 -4.34 6.05 -12.07
N MET A 55 -3.64 5.57 -11.05
CA MET A 55 -3.06 6.37 -9.97
C MET A 55 -1.60 5.97 -9.75
N GLN A 56 -0.80 6.93 -9.29
CA GLN A 56 0.56 6.72 -8.83
C GLN A 56 0.69 7.21 -7.40
N PHE A 57 1.09 6.34 -6.50
CA PHE A 57 1.36 6.65 -5.10
C PHE A 57 2.85 6.58 -4.80
N ARG A 58 3.29 7.43 -3.87
CA ARG A 58 4.56 7.31 -3.15
C ARG A 58 4.25 6.90 -1.72
N ILE A 59 4.82 5.79 -1.27
CA ILE A 59 4.48 5.18 0.01
C ILE A 59 5.74 4.96 0.82
N LYS A 60 5.72 5.42 2.10
CA LYS A 60 6.76 5.14 3.09
C LYS A 60 6.18 4.27 4.20
N ALA A 61 6.72 3.06 4.34
CA ALA A 61 6.30 2.08 5.35
C ALA A 61 7.43 1.07 5.65
N PRO A 62 7.34 0.28 6.73
CA PRO A 62 8.36 -0.72 7.03
C PRO A 62 8.36 -1.88 6.01
N ILE A 63 9.51 -2.54 5.88
CA ILE A 63 9.72 -3.64 4.91
C ILE A 63 8.69 -4.75 5.08
N PHE A 64 8.29 -5.11 6.29
CA PHE A 64 7.29 -6.16 6.47
C PHE A 64 5.93 -5.81 5.86
N VAL A 65 5.56 -4.51 5.80
CA VAL A 65 4.37 -4.02 5.08
C VAL A 65 4.59 -4.06 3.58
N ALA A 66 5.73 -3.54 3.10
CA ALA A 66 6.10 -3.56 1.70
C ALA A 66 6.07 -4.99 1.12
N ARG A 67 6.64 -5.97 1.85
CA ARG A 67 6.62 -7.39 1.44
C ARG A 67 5.23 -7.99 1.33
N GLN A 68 4.27 -7.51 2.10
CA GLN A 68 2.88 -7.95 2.00
C GLN A 68 2.18 -7.29 0.80
N LEU A 69 2.42 -6.00 0.57
CA LEU A 69 1.78 -5.23 -0.50
C LEU A 69 2.33 -5.57 -1.89
N VAL A 70 3.63 -5.81 -2.04
CA VAL A 70 4.26 -6.12 -3.34
C VAL A 70 3.75 -7.42 -3.97
N LYS A 71 3.05 -8.28 -3.22
CA LYS A 71 2.39 -9.48 -3.75
C LYS A 71 1.18 -9.16 -4.64
N HIS A 72 0.65 -7.95 -4.57
CA HIS A 72 -0.35 -7.45 -5.49
C HIS A 72 0.35 -6.97 -6.77
N GLN A 73 0.28 -7.76 -7.85
CA GLN A 73 1.04 -7.49 -9.09
C GLN A 73 0.14 -7.18 -10.28
N VAL A 74 -1.08 -7.76 -10.33
CA VAL A 74 -1.95 -7.62 -11.51
C VAL A 74 -2.47 -6.19 -11.64
N GLY A 75 -2.03 -5.50 -12.69
CA GLY A 75 -2.38 -4.11 -12.99
C GLY A 75 -1.61 -3.09 -12.14
N LEU A 76 -0.50 -3.50 -11.52
CA LEU A 76 0.31 -2.69 -10.62
C LEU A 76 1.80 -2.80 -10.97
N VAL A 77 2.53 -1.69 -10.83
CA VAL A 77 3.98 -1.59 -11.04
C VAL A 77 4.63 -0.99 -9.80
N TRP A 78 5.78 -1.56 -9.39
CA TRP A 78 6.45 -1.24 -8.14
C TRP A 78 7.92 -0.91 -8.35
N ASN A 79 8.37 0.23 -7.84
CA ASN A 79 9.79 0.60 -7.76
C ASN A 79 10.12 1.09 -6.35
N GLU A 80 11.09 0.46 -5.71
CA GLU A 80 11.44 0.66 -4.31
C GLU A 80 12.86 1.19 -4.15
N VAL A 81 13.10 1.98 -3.10
CA VAL A 81 14.44 2.37 -2.66
C VAL A 81 15.31 1.12 -2.46
N SER A 82 16.46 1.12 -3.11
CA SER A 82 17.36 -0.04 -3.05
C SER A 82 18.53 0.21 -2.10
N ARG A 83 18.59 -0.55 -1.02
CA ARG A 83 19.74 -0.60 -0.11
C ARG A 83 21.02 -1.20 -0.74
N ARG A 84 21.02 -1.50 -2.03
CA ARG A 84 22.24 -1.79 -2.77
C ARG A 84 22.99 -0.52 -3.18
N TYR A 85 22.25 0.59 -3.29
CA TYR A 85 22.76 1.87 -3.79
C TYR A 85 22.74 2.98 -2.74
N VAL A 86 21.96 2.80 -1.66
CA VAL A 86 21.76 3.78 -0.60
C VAL A 86 22.33 3.19 0.69
N ASP A 87 23.34 3.83 1.25
CA ASP A 87 24.10 3.37 2.43
C ASP A 87 23.88 4.23 3.68
N ASN A 88 23.11 5.32 3.61
CA ASN A 88 22.76 6.11 4.79
C ASN A 88 22.00 5.26 5.83
N PRO A 89 22.14 5.60 7.14
CA PRO A 89 21.41 4.87 8.19
C PRO A 89 19.90 4.86 7.94
N PRO A 90 19.26 3.68 7.96
CA PRO A 90 17.82 3.58 7.77
C PRO A 90 17.06 4.01 9.02
N GLU A 91 15.86 4.54 8.81
CA GLU A 91 14.86 4.72 9.87
C GLU A 91 14.23 3.37 10.23
N LEU A 92 13.96 3.14 11.53
CA LEU A 92 13.25 1.95 12.01
C LEU A 92 11.85 2.31 12.50
N TYR A 93 10.88 1.48 12.17
CA TYR A 93 9.52 1.57 12.69
C TYR A 93 9.42 0.93 14.07
N LYS A 94 8.77 1.63 15.00
CA LYS A 94 8.31 1.08 16.27
C LYS A 94 6.79 1.27 16.32
N PRO A 95 6.01 0.25 16.69
CA PRO A 95 4.56 0.41 16.87
C PRO A 95 4.26 1.26 18.10
N ASP A 96 3.16 2.02 18.06
CA ASP A 96 2.69 2.81 19.19
C ASP A 96 2.23 1.92 20.37
N ALA A 97 1.76 0.72 20.06
CA ALA A 97 1.36 -0.30 21.04
C ALA A 97 1.62 -1.70 20.47
N TRP A 98 2.04 -2.61 21.35
CA TRP A 98 2.15 -4.03 21.04
C TRP A 98 0.75 -4.67 21.08
N ARG A 99 0.45 -5.46 20.06
CA ARG A 99 -0.87 -6.12 19.93
C ARG A 99 -0.76 -7.62 20.16
N GLY A 100 -1.79 -8.17 20.78
CA GLY A 100 -1.90 -9.58 21.07
C GLY A 100 -2.22 -10.44 19.85
N ARG A 101 -2.02 -11.74 20.02
CA ARG A 101 -2.44 -12.74 19.05
C ARG A 101 -3.95 -12.98 19.20
N PRO A 102 -4.76 -12.93 18.14
CA PRO A 102 -6.18 -13.21 18.22
C PRO A 102 -6.45 -14.67 18.59
N LYS A 103 -7.47 -14.92 19.41
CA LYS A 103 -7.82 -16.26 19.90
C LYS A 103 -8.39 -17.17 18.79
N ASN A 104 -9.19 -16.60 17.90
CA ASN A 104 -10.01 -17.35 16.92
C ASN A 104 -9.63 -17.07 15.46
N SER A 105 -8.50 -16.44 15.21
CA SER A 105 -8.04 -16.14 13.86
C SER A 105 -6.56 -16.44 13.70
N LYS A 106 -6.16 -16.84 12.48
CA LYS A 106 -4.73 -16.99 12.12
C LYS A 106 -4.11 -15.66 11.66
N GLN A 107 -4.94 -14.65 11.38
CA GLN A 107 -4.55 -13.36 10.82
C GLN A 107 -5.00 -12.23 11.74
N GLY A 108 -4.38 -11.05 11.57
CA GLY A 108 -4.68 -9.88 12.36
C GLY A 108 -4.05 -9.92 13.75
N SER A 109 -4.47 -8.99 14.57
CA SER A 109 -4.04 -8.84 15.99
C SER A 109 -5.22 -8.35 16.81
N ASP A 110 -5.21 -8.65 18.13
CA ASP A 110 -6.30 -8.33 19.04
C ASP A 110 -5.75 -7.81 20.35
N GLY A 111 -6.42 -6.80 20.91
CA GLY A 111 -6.05 -6.18 22.16
C GLY A 111 -4.63 -5.62 22.22
N THR A 112 -4.25 -5.08 23.36
CA THR A 112 -2.92 -4.55 23.66
C THR A 112 -2.17 -5.49 24.59
N VAL A 113 -0.87 -5.63 24.42
CA VAL A 113 0.01 -6.42 25.27
C VAL A 113 1.06 -5.51 25.91
N GLU A 114 1.13 -5.53 27.21
CA GLU A 114 2.19 -4.86 27.97
C GLU A 114 3.40 -5.79 28.07
N LEU A 115 4.51 -5.39 27.46
CA LEU A 115 5.74 -6.19 27.46
C LEU A 115 6.56 -6.04 28.74
N GLY A 116 6.36 -4.94 29.47
CA GLY A 116 7.22 -4.54 30.59
C GLY A 116 8.56 -3.94 30.14
N GLN A 117 9.14 -3.13 30.99
CA GLN A 117 10.32 -2.31 30.69
C GLN A 117 11.52 -3.12 30.19
N THR A 118 11.77 -4.30 30.74
CA THR A 118 12.92 -5.13 30.35
C THR A 118 12.82 -5.60 28.91
N ILE A 119 11.65 -6.04 28.47
CA ILE A 119 11.47 -6.54 27.08
C ILE A 119 11.51 -5.38 26.09
N GLU A 120 10.91 -4.24 26.43
CA GLU A 120 10.95 -3.03 25.60
C GLU A 120 12.38 -2.52 25.45
N HIS A 121 13.15 -2.45 26.52
CA HIS A 121 14.56 -2.08 26.49
C HIS A 121 15.39 -3.05 25.63
N ASN A 122 15.16 -4.36 25.77
CA ASN A 122 15.85 -5.36 24.96
C ASN A 122 15.51 -5.22 23.47
N TYR A 123 14.24 -4.91 23.16
CA TYR A 123 13.86 -4.63 21.77
C TYR A 123 14.62 -3.42 21.21
N GLU A 124 14.63 -2.30 21.91
CA GLU A 124 15.31 -1.06 21.51
C GLU A 124 16.81 -1.30 21.32
N THR A 125 17.47 -1.91 22.30
CA THR A 125 18.90 -2.23 22.24
C THR A 125 19.24 -3.16 21.06
N THR A 126 18.38 -4.13 20.77
CA THR A 126 18.54 -5.02 19.60
C THR A 126 18.45 -4.26 18.30
N MET A 127 17.47 -3.38 18.16
CA MET A 127 17.29 -2.56 16.97
C MET A 127 18.49 -1.62 16.75
N GLU A 128 18.95 -0.97 17.81
CA GLU A 128 20.15 -0.12 17.78
C GLU A 128 21.41 -0.93 17.39
N SER A 129 21.59 -2.11 17.96
CA SER A 129 22.70 -3.00 17.63
C SER A 129 22.71 -3.39 16.15
N CYS A 130 21.56 -3.63 15.54
CA CYS A 130 21.44 -3.88 14.11
C CYS A 130 21.93 -2.67 13.28
N LEU A 131 21.57 -1.44 13.66
CA LEU A 131 22.03 -0.22 12.98
C LEU A 131 23.53 0.01 13.15
N ILE A 132 24.06 -0.18 14.36
CA ILE A 132 25.50 -0.05 14.63
C ILE A 132 26.29 -1.06 13.79
N LEU A 133 25.83 -2.32 13.75
CA LEU A 133 26.50 -3.35 12.94
C LEU A 133 26.43 -3.01 11.45
N TYR A 134 25.28 -2.57 10.94
CA TYR A 134 25.15 -2.12 9.54
C TYR A 134 26.14 -1.03 9.20
N ASN A 135 26.21 0.03 10.01
CA ASN A 135 27.11 1.16 9.80
C ASN A 135 28.59 0.70 9.88
N THR A 136 28.92 -0.17 10.82
CA THR A 136 30.26 -0.73 10.96
C THR A 136 30.68 -1.53 9.73
N LEU A 137 29.79 -2.35 9.17
CA LEU A 137 30.04 -3.10 7.95
C LEU A 137 30.31 -2.16 6.76
N ILE A 138 29.50 -1.12 6.60
CA ILE A 138 29.71 -0.10 5.55
C ILE A 138 31.07 0.57 5.72
N GLN A 139 31.40 1.03 6.94
CA GLN A 139 32.70 1.67 7.24
C GLN A 139 33.91 0.75 7.00
N LYS A 140 33.74 -0.55 7.14
CA LYS A 140 34.76 -1.58 6.83
C LYS A 140 34.85 -1.91 5.34
N GLY A 141 34.05 -1.25 4.49
CA GLY A 141 34.05 -1.46 3.04
C GLY A 141 33.23 -2.66 2.58
N VAL A 142 32.37 -3.21 3.43
CA VAL A 142 31.43 -4.25 3.00
C VAL A 142 30.40 -3.63 2.06
N ALA A 143 30.16 -4.29 0.93
CA ALA A 143 29.18 -3.82 -0.05
C ALA A 143 27.78 -3.65 0.58
N PRO A 144 27.05 -2.55 0.29
CA PRO A 144 25.70 -2.30 0.84
C PRO A 144 24.73 -3.46 0.62
N GLU A 145 24.84 -4.17 -0.50
CA GLU A 145 24.00 -5.34 -0.80
C GLU A 145 24.18 -6.51 0.19
N GLN A 146 25.33 -6.61 0.86
CA GLN A 146 25.61 -7.57 1.92
C GLN A 146 25.37 -6.95 3.30
N ALA A 147 25.84 -5.74 3.56
CA ALA A 147 25.68 -5.08 4.85
C ALA A 147 24.19 -4.99 5.28
N ARG A 148 23.27 -4.78 4.34
CA ARG A 148 21.83 -4.74 4.60
C ARG A 148 21.22 -6.03 5.17
N MET A 149 21.94 -7.15 5.14
CA MET A 149 21.44 -8.44 5.67
C MET A 149 21.15 -8.40 7.18
N VAL A 150 21.80 -7.48 7.92
CA VAL A 150 21.62 -7.34 9.38
C VAL A 150 20.47 -6.42 9.74
N LEU A 151 19.82 -5.75 8.75
CA LEU A 151 18.74 -4.81 9.01
C LEU A 151 17.43 -5.54 9.32
N PRO A 152 16.69 -5.09 10.36
CA PRO A 152 15.47 -5.74 10.80
C PRO A 152 14.30 -5.49 9.84
N GLN A 153 13.26 -6.31 9.94
CA GLN A 153 12.01 -6.18 9.17
C GLN A 153 11.28 -4.84 9.43
N SER A 154 11.56 -4.21 10.57
CA SER A 154 11.03 -2.89 10.94
C SER A 154 11.73 -1.73 10.22
N MET A 155 12.78 -1.99 9.41
CA MET A 155 13.41 -0.95 8.62
C MET A 155 12.40 -0.29 7.69
N MET A 156 12.34 1.05 7.73
CA MET A 156 11.51 1.81 6.80
C MET A 156 12.07 1.75 5.40
N THR A 157 11.18 1.59 4.43
CA THR A 157 11.46 1.71 3.00
C THR A 157 10.47 2.66 2.34
N GLU A 158 10.71 3.00 1.10
CA GLU A 158 9.87 3.88 0.32
C GLU A 158 9.78 3.37 -1.12
N TRP A 159 8.59 3.48 -1.72
CA TRP A 159 8.39 3.03 -3.09
C TRP A 159 7.36 3.86 -3.85
N TYR A 160 7.50 3.86 -5.16
CA TYR A 160 6.46 4.25 -6.10
C TYR A 160 5.60 3.04 -6.44
N TRP A 161 4.29 3.21 -6.41
CA TRP A 161 3.33 2.18 -6.75
C TRP A 161 2.30 2.76 -7.73
N SER A 162 2.37 2.35 -8.99
CA SER A 162 1.49 2.81 -10.04
C SER A 162 0.57 1.69 -10.48
N GLY A 163 -0.66 2.03 -10.83
CA GLY A 163 -1.58 1.04 -11.34
C GLY A 163 -2.98 1.56 -11.61
N THR A 164 -3.81 0.66 -12.11
CA THR A 164 -5.18 1.00 -12.50
C THR A 164 -6.08 1.20 -11.30
N VAL A 165 -7.15 1.99 -11.46
CA VAL A 165 -8.18 2.18 -10.42
C VAL A 165 -8.76 0.84 -9.96
N TYR A 166 -9.00 -0.08 -10.90
CA TYR A 166 -9.47 -1.43 -10.59
C TYR A 166 -8.48 -2.22 -9.73
N ALA A 167 -7.20 -2.16 -10.04
CA ALA A 167 -6.17 -2.88 -9.30
C ALA A 167 -6.06 -2.38 -7.85
N PHE A 168 -6.05 -1.06 -7.63
CA PHE A 168 -6.04 -0.49 -6.28
C PHE A 168 -7.33 -0.78 -5.50
N ALA A 169 -8.49 -0.80 -6.15
CA ALA A 169 -9.74 -1.22 -5.49
C ALA A 169 -9.64 -2.66 -4.98
N ARG A 170 -9.05 -3.58 -5.76
CA ARG A 170 -8.78 -4.96 -5.31
C ARG A 170 -7.83 -5.02 -4.11
N VAL A 171 -6.78 -4.19 -4.11
CA VAL A 171 -5.89 -4.07 -2.94
C VAL A 171 -6.68 -3.66 -1.71
N CYS A 172 -7.44 -2.57 -1.80
CA CYS A 172 -8.21 -2.03 -0.69
C CYS A 172 -9.32 -2.98 -0.23
N ASN A 173 -9.99 -3.69 -1.15
CA ASN A 173 -10.99 -4.72 -0.81
C ASN A 173 -10.43 -5.87 0.02
N LEU A 174 -9.13 -6.16 -0.14
CA LEU A 174 -8.46 -7.18 0.65
C LEU A 174 -7.78 -6.61 1.90
N ARG A 175 -7.16 -5.43 1.82
CA ARG A 175 -6.25 -4.93 2.86
C ARG A 175 -6.87 -3.92 3.83
N CYS A 176 -8.05 -3.36 3.53
CA CYS A 176 -8.81 -2.56 4.49
C CYS A 176 -9.65 -3.41 5.46
N LYS A 177 -9.66 -4.73 5.33
CA LYS A 177 -10.44 -5.62 6.20
C LYS A 177 -9.91 -5.61 7.64
N PRO A 178 -10.78 -5.79 8.65
CA PRO A 178 -10.39 -5.77 10.07
C PRO A 178 -9.35 -6.84 10.46
N ASP A 179 -9.33 -7.97 9.76
CA ASP A 179 -8.39 -9.09 9.99
C ASP A 179 -7.04 -8.90 9.28
N THR A 180 -6.86 -7.81 8.55
CA THR A 180 -5.57 -7.46 7.95
C THR A 180 -4.58 -6.98 9.04
N GLN A 181 -3.29 -7.28 8.87
CA GLN A 181 -2.25 -6.70 9.71
C GLN A 181 -2.41 -5.17 9.79
N LYS A 182 -2.44 -4.63 11.00
CA LYS A 182 -2.82 -3.22 11.26
C LYS A 182 -2.01 -2.22 10.44
N GLU A 183 -0.70 -2.37 10.36
CA GLU A 183 0.18 -1.48 9.61
C GLU A 183 -0.13 -1.51 8.10
N THR A 184 -0.47 -2.67 7.56
CA THR A 184 -0.89 -2.81 6.16
C THR A 184 -2.27 -2.22 5.95
N GLN A 185 -3.18 -2.39 6.91
CA GLN A 185 -4.51 -1.78 6.89
C GLN A 185 -4.41 -0.25 6.89
N ASP A 186 -3.51 0.33 7.70
CA ASP A 186 -3.32 1.78 7.79
C ASP A 186 -2.83 2.38 6.46
N VAL A 187 -1.92 1.69 5.77
CA VAL A 187 -1.50 2.10 4.42
C VAL A 187 -2.66 1.96 3.43
N ALA A 188 -3.38 0.85 3.46
CA ALA A 188 -4.51 0.61 2.55
C ALA A 188 -5.66 1.61 2.76
N ASN A 189 -5.92 2.02 4.00
CA ASN A 189 -6.92 3.04 4.32
C ASN A 189 -6.53 4.43 3.80
N GLN A 190 -5.24 4.80 3.85
CA GLN A 190 -4.77 6.04 3.25
C GLN A 190 -4.93 6.02 1.72
N ILE A 191 -4.58 4.89 1.06
CA ILE A 191 -4.83 4.70 -0.38
C ILE A 191 -6.33 4.83 -0.67
N HIS A 192 -7.20 4.20 0.15
CA HIS A 192 -8.65 4.27 -0.01
C HIS A 192 -9.14 5.72 -0.02
N THR A 193 -8.76 6.53 0.96
CA THR A 193 -9.18 7.93 1.06
C THR A 193 -8.77 8.73 -0.17
N LEU A 194 -7.49 8.63 -0.57
CA LEU A 194 -6.97 9.36 -1.73
C LEU A 194 -7.61 8.90 -3.06
N ALA A 195 -7.92 7.63 -3.18
CA ALA A 195 -8.56 7.08 -4.38
C ALA A 195 -10.05 7.45 -4.47
N ASP A 196 -10.75 7.53 -3.33
CA ASP A 196 -12.14 8.00 -3.25
C ASP A 196 -12.25 9.47 -3.69
N GLU A 197 -11.31 10.32 -3.24
CA GLU A 197 -11.22 11.71 -3.69
C GLU A 197 -10.89 11.83 -5.19
N ALA A 198 -10.03 10.97 -5.70
CA ALA A 198 -9.55 11.01 -7.09
C ALA A 198 -10.57 10.49 -8.10
N PHE A 199 -11.36 9.47 -7.74
CA PHE A 199 -12.32 8.75 -8.61
C PHE A 199 -13.61 8.42 -7.84
N PRO A 200 -14.37 9.39 -7.35
CA PRO A 200 -15.46 9.15 -6.39
C PRO A 200 -16.55 8.19 -6.89
N HIS A 201 -16.92 8.26 -8.16
CA HIS A 201 -17.96 7.39 -8.70
C HIS A 201 -17.45 5.96 -8.97
N CYS A 202 -16.28 5.80 -9.57
CA CYS A 202 -15.68 4.48 -9.77
C CYS A 202 -15.38 3.79 -8.44
N TRP A 203 -14.78 4.54 -7.50
CA TRP A 203 -14.37 4.00 -6.22
C TRP A 203 -15.55 3.49 -5.40
N LYS A 204 -16.62 4.28 -5.34
CA LYS A 204 -17.89 3.92 -4.66
C LYS A 204 -18.39 2.53 -5.02
N TYR A 205 -18.32 2.13 -6.29
CA TYR A 205 -18.89 0.86 -6.76
C TYR A 205 -17.86 -0.26 -6.88
N LEU A 206 -16.56 0.04 -6.98
CA LEU A 206 -15.49 -0.96 -6.98
C LEU A 206 -15.16 -1.44 -5.56
N ARG A 207 -15.46 -0.63 -4.54
CA ARG A 207 -15.25 -1.02 -3.14
C ARG A 207 -16.35 -1.98 -2.70
N LYS A 208 -15.93 -3.18 -2.29
CA LYS A 208 -16.78 -4.22 -1.68
C LYS A 208 -16.61 -4.09 -0.16
N VAL A 209 -17.38 -3.19 0.47
CA VAL A 209 -17.34 -2.95 1.93
C VAL A 209 -18.24 -3.96 2.62
#